data_3550b694199c6ef59a343c45b6740c4a
#
_entry.id   3550b694199c6ef59a343c45b6740c4a
#
_cell.length_a   1.000
_cell.length_b   1.000
_cell.length_c   1.000
_cell.angle_alpha   90.00
_cell.angle_beta   90.00
_cell.angle_gamma   90.00
#
_symmetry.space_group_name_H-M   'P 1'
#
loop_
_entity.id
_entity.type
_entity.pdbx_description
1 polymer ?
#
loop_
_entity_poly.entity_id
_entity_poly.type
_entity_poly.pdbx_seq_one_letter_code
_entity_poly.pdbx_strand_id
1 'polypeptide(L)'
;MTSLLRALRLTFALWLLTVVVITAPLLGVARLVAPEQAAGSLLRHQGQVVGSSLIGQPFESPRYLHGRPSAVDGATGPVPNSGASNLSVANPRLRDQVQARVAAWQRRGVARPAADLLTSSGSGLDPHISLEAALQQAPAIAQARGLSEAVVAARLRDRKSTRLNS
;
A
#
# COMPACT_ATOMS: atom_id res chain seq x y z
N MET A 1 -28.70 -10.49 38.96
CA MET A 1 -28.23 -9.09 38.80
C MET A 1 -26.85 -8.83 39.37
N THR A 2 -26.47 -9.38 40.51
CA THR A 2 -25.14 -9.14 41.14
C THR A 2 -23.94 -9.67 40.31
N SER A 3 -24.07 -10.85 39.69
CA SER A 3 -22.99 -11.46 38.86
C SER A 3 -22.73 -10.66 37.57
N LEU A 4 -23.77 -10.20 36.88
CA LEU A 4 -23.68 -9.37 35.70
C LEU A 4 -22.99 -8.04 36.00
N LEU A 5 -23.38 -7.37 37.07
CA LEU A 5 -22.77 -6.11 37.49
C LEU A 5 -21.30 -6.27 37.87
N ARG A 6 -20.94 -7.39 38.51
CA ARG A 6 -19.54 -7.72 38.81
C ARG A 6 -18.74 -7.97 37.52
N ALA A 7 -19.29 -8.72 36.58
CA ALA A 7 -18.65 -8.96 35.27
C ALA A 7 -18.41 -7.65 34.51
N LEU A 8 -19.41 -6.77 34.42
CA LEU A 8 -19.29 -5.47 33.76
C LEU A 8 -18.21 -4.59 34.42
N ARG A 9 -18.21 -4.52 35.77
CA ARG A 9 -17.18 -3.77 36.50
C ARG A 9 -15.79 -4.30 36.24
N LEU A 10 -15.62 -5.62 36.27
CA LEU A 10 -14.31 -6.26 36.01
C LEU A 10 -13.86 -6.02 34.57
N THR A 11 -14.74 -6.19 33.60
CA THR A 11 -14.44 -5.93 32.18
C THR A 11 -13.99 -4.49 31.98
N PHE A 12 -14.73 -3.52 32.55
CA PHE A 12 -14.37 -2.11 32.46
C PHE A 12 -13.03 -1.81 33.14
N ALA A 13 -12.79 -2.36 34.32
CA ALA A 13 -11.54 -2.19 35.06
C ALA A 13 -10.34 -2.75 34.28
N LEU A 14 -10.49 -3.95 33.69
CA LEU A 14 -9.44 -4.56 32.89
C LEU A 14 -9.22 -3.78 31.58
N TRP A 15 -10.27 -3.31 30.93
CA TRP A 15 -10.17 -2.46 29.76
C TRP A 15 -9.42 -1.17 30.07
N LEU A 16 -9.80 -0.48 31.15
CA LEU A 16 -9.15 0.76 31.58
C LEU A 16 -7.66 0.51 31.94
N LEU A 17 -7.38 -0.56 32.66
CA LEU A 17 -6.01 -0.97 33.00
C LEU A 17 -5.17 -1.18 31.72
N THR A 18 -5.72 -1.89 30.73
CA THR A 18 -5.03 -2.15 29.45
C THR A 18 -4.75 -0.84 28.71
N VAL A 19 -5.73 0.06 28.63
CA VAL A 19 -5.55 1.35 27.95
C VAL A 19 -4.54 2.23 28.66
N VAL A 20 -4.62 2.38 29.98
CA VAL A 20 -3.78 3.31 30.75
C VAL A 20 -2.36 2.74 30.96
N VAL A 21 -2.24 1.45 31.30
CA VAL A 21 -0.94 0.87 31.70
C VAL A 21 -0.16 0.32 30.52
N ILE A 22 -0.83 -0.09 29.45
CA ILE A 22 -0.17 -0.69 28.27
C ILE A 22 -0.21 0.28 27.08
N THR A 23 -1.41 0.64 26.63
CA THR A 23 -1.54 1.35 25.34
C THR A 23 -1.01 2.78 25.42
N ALA A 24 -1.35 3.53 26.45
CA ALA A 24 -0.90 4.93 26.56
C ALA A 24 0.62 5.06 26.72
N PRO A 25 1.32 4.27 27.57
CA PRO A 25 2.78 4.29 27.64
C PRO A 25 3.45 3.84 26.34
N LEU A 26 2.93 2.79 25.67
CA LEU A 26 3.45 2.34 24.38
C LEU A 26 3.36 3.43 23.30
N LEU A 27 2.24 4.13 23.22
CA LEU A 27 2.09 5.27 22.32
C LEU A 27 3.03 6.42 22.66
N GLY A 28 3.25 6.67 23.95
CA GLY A 28 4.23 7.65 24.43
C GLY A 28 5.64 7.29 23.99
N VAL A 29 6.06 6.06 24.23
CA VAL A 29 7.38 5.55 23.81
C VAL A 29 7.52 5.59 22.30
N ALA A 30 6.52 5.13 21.54
CA ALA A 30 6.55 5.15 20.07
C ALA A 30 6.74 6.58 19.53
N ARG A 31 6.08 7.57 20.10
CA ARG A 31 6.24 8.98 19.71
C ARG A 31 7.59 9.57 20.05
N LEU A 32 8.23 9.09 21.10
CA LEU A 32 9.56 9.53 21.49
C LEU A 32 10.67 8.86 20.67
N VAL A 33 10.55 7.56 20.42
CA VAL A 33 11.60 6.76 19.77
C VAL A 33 11.48 6.80 18.25
N ALA A 34 10.25 6.81 17.73
CA ALA A 34 9.97 6.72 16.30
C ALA A 34 8.81 7.66 15.89
N PRO A 35 8.99 9.00 16.02
CA PRO A 35 7.91 9.97 15.84
C PRO A 35 7.30 9.95 14.43
N GLU A 36 8.11 9.76 13.39
CA GLU A 36 7.62 9.70 12.01
C GLU A 36 6.74 8.48 11.77
N GLN A 37 7.16 7.30 12.24
CA GLN A 37 6.40 6.05 12.13
C GLN A 37 5.13 6.10 12.96
N ALA A 38 5.21 6.64 14.18
CA ALA A 38 4.06 6.84 15.06
C ALA A 38 3.02 7.82 14.48
N ALA A 39 3.46 8.74 13.62
CA ALA A 39 2.59 9.66 12.88
C ALA A 39 2.08 9.09 11.55
N GLY A 40 2.42 7.83 11.21
CA GLY A 40 1.97 7.18 9.97
C GLY A 40 2.88 7.41 8.76
N SER A 41 4.17 7.72 8.98
CA SER A 41 5.19 7.87 7.92
C SER A 41 4.74 8.81 6.79
N LEU A 42 4.22 9.98 7.17
CA LEU A 42 3.62 10.93 6.26
C LEU A 42 4.66 11.56 5.34
N LEU A 43 4.36 11.61 4.06
CA LEU A 43 5.13 12.31 3.05
C LEU A 43 4.64 13.75 2.92
N ARG A 44 5.58 14.70 2.97
CA ARG A 44 5.29 16.12 2.86
C ARG A 44 5.98 16.74 1.64
N HIS A 45 5.26 17.60 0.94
CA HIS A 45 5.79 18.42 -0.13
C HIS A 45 5.38 19.87 0.11
N GLN A 46 6.36 20.79 0.16
CA GLN A 46 6.14 22.19 0.48
C GLN A 46 5.31 22.41 1.77
N GLY A 47 5.56 21.59 2.82
CA GLY A 47 4.86 21.66 4.10
C GLY A 47 3.49 20.98 4.13
N GLN A 48 2.90 20.64 3.00
CA GLN A 48 1.61 19.94 2.93
C GLN A 48 1.78 18.43 2.93
N VAL A 49 0.90 17.70 3.60
CA VAL A 49 0.84 16.24 3.55
C VAL A 49 0.31 15.82 2.19
N VAL A 50 1.11 15.05 1.44
CA VAL A 50 0.75 14.56 0.11
C VAL A 50 0.49 13.05 0.06
N GLY A 51 0.76 12.35 1.16
CA GLY A 51 0.54 10.91 1.25
C GLY A 51 1.27 10.29 2.43
N SER A 52 1.39 8.97 2.42
CA SER A 52 2.18 8.18 3.38
C SER A 52 3.04 7.18 2.61
N SER A 53 4.23 6.89 3.12
CA SER A 53 5.10 5.84 2.54
C SER A 53 4.55 4.43 2.75
N LEU A 54 3.53 4.28 3.59
CA LEU A 54 2.87 3.01 3.92
C LEU A 54 1.64 2.74 3.05
N ILE A 55 1.17 3.74 2.28
CA ILE A 55 -0.08 3.66 1.52
C ILE A 55 0.21 3.94 0.05
N GLY A 56 -0.15 2.96 -0.80
CA GLY A 56 -0.05 3.10 -2.26
C GLY A 56 -0.98 4.19 -2.78
N GLN A 57 -0.46 4.98 -3.73
CA GLN A 57 -1.22 6.03 -4.41
C GLN A 57 -1.54 5.59 -5.83
N PRO A 58 -2.76 5.80 -6.33
CA PRO A 58 -3.14 5.52 -7.70
C PRO A 58 -2.58 6.63 -8.63
N PHE A 59 -1.44 6.35 -9.26
CA PHE A 59 -0.91 7.23 -10.30
C PHE A 59 -1.46 6.81 -11.67
N GLU A 60 -2.03 7.75 -12.40
CA GLU A 60 -2.61 7.52 -13.73
C GLU A 60 -1.65 7.90 -14.86
N SER A 61 -0.78 8.89 -14.62
CA SER A 61 0.15 9.37 -15.65
C SER A 61 1.22 8.32 -15.98
N PRO A 62 1.54 8.11 -17.27
CA PRO A 62 2.58 7.18 -17.71
C PRO A 62 3.99 7.58 -17.25
N ARG A 63 4.14 8.77 -16.68
CA ARG A 63 5.41 9.27 -16.11
C ARG A 63 5.77 8.61 -14.77
N TYR A 64 4.83 7.90 -14.12
CA TYR A 64 4.99 7.31 -12.81
C TYR A 64 4.83 5.80 -12.84
N LEU A 65 5.39 5.13 -11.84
CA LEU A 65 5.11 3.72 -11.58
C LEU A 65 3.65 3.54 -11.17
N HIS A 66 3.00 2.58 -11.77
CA HIS A 66 1.69 2.12 -11.32
C HIS A 66 1.90 1.02 -10.27
N GLY A 67 1.20 1.16 -9.16
CA GLY A 67 1.19 0.17 -8.09
C GLY A 67 0.31 -1.05 -8.39
N ARG A 68 0.09 -1.87 -7.38
CA ARG A 68 -0.84 -3.00 -7.45
C ARG A 68 -2.28 -2.51 -7.64
N PRO A 69 -3.13 -3.26 -8.36
CA PRO A 69 -4.54 -2.97 -8.40
C PRO A 69 -5.17 -3.01 -6.99
N SER A 70 -6.06 -2.09 -6.71
CA SER A 70 -6.87 -2.09 -5.48
C SER A 70 -8.29 -2.55 -5.77
N ALA A 71 -8.93 -3.19 -4.80
CA ALA A 71 -10.35 -3.52 -4.82
C ALA A 71 -11.20 -2.46 -4.09
N VAL A 72 -10.57 -1.46 -3.50
CA VAL A 72 -11.20 -0.37 -2.73
C VAL A 72 -10.56 0.96 -3.09
N ASP A 73 -11.28 2.05 -2.89
CA ASP A 73 -10.79 3.42 -3.12
C ASP A 73 -10.10 4.00 -1.87
N GLY A 74 -9.41 3.13 -1.12
CA GLY A 74 -8.95 3.40 0.23
C GLY A 74 -8.04 4.61 0.40
N ALA A 75 -7.19 4.91 -0.60
CA ALA A 75 -6.26 6.04 -0.52
C ALA A 75 -6.87 7.36 -1.02
N THR A 76 -7.91 7.31 -1.85
CA THR A 76 -8.48 8.47 -2.56
C THR A 76 -9.98 8.64 -2.36
N GLY A 77 -10.63 7.66 -1.75
CA GLY A 77 -12.07 7.74 -1.44
C GLY A 77 -12.38 8.75 -0.34
N PRO A 78 -13.64 9.19 -0.26
CA PRO A 78 -14.09 10.15 0.75
C PRO A 78 -13.97 9.62 2.18
N VAL A 79 -13.96 8.31 2.34
CA VAL A 79 -13.75 7.63 3.63
C VAL A 79 -12.59 6.66 3.46
N PRO A 80 -11.47 6.86 4.19
CA PRO A 80 -10.36 5.92 4.15
C PRO A 80 -10.82 4.52 4.56
N ASN A 81 -10.54 3.55 3.70
CA ASN A 81 -10.88 2.15 3.98
C ASN A 81 -9.76 1.21 3.52
N SER A 82 -9.76 0.01 4.05
CA SER A 82 -8.85 -1.07 3.65
C SER A 82 -9.68 -2.32 3.36
N GLY A 83 -9.36 -3.01 2.27
CA GLY A 83 -10.08 -4.22 1.89
C GLY A 83 -9.49 -4.92 0.69
N ALA A 84 -9.84 -6.19 0.56
CA ALA A 84 -9.46 -7.04 -0.55
C ALA A 84 -10.66 -7.35 -1.44
N SER A 85 -10.41 -7.91 -2.62
CA SER A 85 -11.48 -8.38 -3.50
C SER A 85 -12.28 -9.54 -2.91
N ASN A 86 -11.69 -10.33 -2.00
CA ASN A 86 -12.24 -11.53 -1.38
C ASN A 86 -12.80 -12.56 -2.39
N LEU A 87 -12.32 -12.51 -3.64
CA LEU A 87 -12.74 -13.43 -4.68
C LEU A 87 -11.98 -14.74 -4.56
N SER A 88 -12.70 -15.86 -4.51
CA SER A 88 -12.11 -17.18 -4.61
C SER A 88 -11.42 -17.39 -5.96
N VAL A 89 -10.38 -18.23 -5.98
CA VAL A 89 -9.68 -18.65 -7.21
C VAL A 89 -10.60 -19.30 -8.25
N ALA A 90 -11.70 -19.90 -7.81
CA ALA A 90 -12.72 -20.49 -8.68
C ALA A 90 -13.76 -19.48 -9.18
N ASN A 91 -13.73 -18.25 -8.70
CA ASN A 91 -14.72 -17.23 -9.09
C ASN A 91 -14.43 -16.70 -10.50
N PRO A 92 -15.39 -16.78 -11.45
CA PRO A 92 -15.21 -16.29 -12.81
C PRO A 92 -14.80 -14.81 -12.87
N ARG A 93 -15.35 -13.98 -11.98
CA ARG A 93 -15.02 -12.54 -11.90
C ARG A 93 -13.55 -12.28 -11.68
N LEU A 94 -12.85 -13.14 -10.91
CA LEU A 94 -11.41 -12.99 -10.71
C LEU A 94 -10.66 -13.21 -12.03
N ARG A 95 -11.05 -14.25 -12.78
CA ARG A 95 -10.45 -14.55 -14.10
C ARG A 95 -10.66 -13.38 -15.05
N ASP A 96 -11.89 -12.88 -15.16
CA ASP A 96 -12.24 -11.77 -16.04
C ASP A 96 -11.45 -10.51 -15.71
N GLN A 97 -11.31 -10.18 -14.43
CA GLN A 97 -10.49 -9.05 -13.97
C GLN A 97 -9.02 -9.22 -14.34
N VAL A 98 -8.45 -10.41 -14.12
CA VAL A 98 -7.05 -10.68 -14.47
C VAL A 98 -6.85 -10.58 -15.99
N GLN A 99 -7.74 -11.17 -16.78
CA GLN A 99 -7.66 -11.10 -18.25
C GLN A 99 -7.75 -9.65 -18.76
N ALA A 100 -8.65 -8.86 -18.22
CA ALA A 100 -8.77 -7.45 -18.57
C ALA A 100 -7.50 -6.66 -18.25
N ARG A 101 -6.87 -6.93 -17.10
CA ARG A 101 -5.59 -6.32 -16.70
C ARG A 101 -4.44 -6.78 -17.60
N VAL A 102 -4.37 -8.07 -17.94
CA VAL A 102 -3.38 -8.58 -18.90
C VAL A 102 -3.49 -7.82 -20.22
N ALA A 103 -4.69 -7.74 -20.80
CA ALA A 103 -4.92 -7.01 -22.04
C ALA A 103 -4.55 -5.51 -21.92
N ALA A 104 -4.83 -4.89 -20.79
CA ALA A 104 -4.46 -3.49 -20.53
C ALA A 104 -2.94 -3.28 -20.50
N TRP A 105 -2.20 -4.16 -19.84
CA TRP A 105 -0.73 -4.10 -19.79
C TRP A 105 -0.09 -4.44 -21.13
N GLN A 106 -0.65 -5.40 -21.88
CA GLN A 106 -0.16 -5.72 -23.24
C GLN A 106 -0.29 -4.51 -24.18
N ARG A 107 -1.38 -3.75 -24.09
CA ARG A 107 -1.54 -2.49 -24.85
C ARG A 107 -0.49 -1.43 -24.45
N ARG A 108 0.08 -1.50 -23.24
CA ARG A 108 1.19 -0.67 -22.78
C ARG A 108 2.57 -1.22 -23.14
N GLY A 109 2.65 -2.31 -23.92
CA GLY A 109 3.91 -2.93 -24.37
C GLY A 109 4.47 -3.99 -23.42
N VAL A 110 3.76 -4.36 -22.33
CA VAL A 110 4.19 -5.41 -21.41
C VAL A 110 3.58 -6.74 -21.82
N ALA A 111 4.33 -7.56 -22.56
CA ALA A 111 3.81 -8.82 -23.14
C ALA A 111 3.40 -9.86 -22.08
N ARG A 112 4.14 -9.95 -20.99
CA ARG A 112 3.90 -10.87 -19.86
C ARG A 112 3.94 -10.09 -18.54
N PRO A 113 2.84 -9.44 -18.14
CA PRO A 113 2.82 -8.64 -16.92
C PRO A 113 3.07 -9.49 -15.68
N ALA A 114 3.89 -8.98 -14.76
CA ALA A 114 4.14 -9.59 -13.46
C ALA A 114 2.85 -9.72 -12.64
N ALA A 115 2.80 -10.70 -11.74
CA ALA A 115 1.61 -11.00 -10.93
C ALA A 115 1.11 -9.79 -10.12
N ASP A 116 2.03 -8.94 -9.65
CA ASP A 116 1.71 -7.72 -8.89
C ASP A 116 0.88 -6.71 -9.70
N LEU A 117 1.04 -6.70 -11.01
CA LEU A 117 0.29 -5.82 -11.91
C LEU A 117 -1.10 -6.36 -12.24
N LEU A 118 -1.35 -7.63 -11.93
CA LEU A 118 -2.56 -8.36 -12.29
C LEU A 118 -3.49 -8.63 -11.10
N THR A 119 -2.89 -8.86 -9.92
CA THR A 119 -3.63 -9.28 -8.72
C THR A 119 -3.81 -8.12 -7.74
N SER A 120 -5.03 -7.98 -7.23
CA SER A 120 -5.35 -6.93 -6.25
C SER A 120 -4.58 -7.13 -4.94
N SER A 121 -4.18 -6.02 -4.33
CA SER A 121 -3.64 -5.99 -2.98
C SER A 121 -4.65 -6.55 -1.98
N GLY A 122 -4.16 -7.32 -0.98
CA GLY A 122 -5.01 -7.86 0.09
C GLY A 122 -5.54 -6.79 1.05
N SER A 123 -4.82 -5.67 1.19
CA SER A 123 -5.28 -4.50 1.95
C SER A 123 -5.94 -3.44 1.08
N GLY A 124 -5.71 -3.49 -0.23
CA GLY A 124 -6.06 -2.40 -1.15
C GLY A 124 -5.16 -1.16 -1.03
N LEU A 125 -4.17 -1.19 -0.12
CA LEU A 125 -3.33 -0.03 0.23
C LEU A 125 -1.83 -0.29 0.04
N ASP A 126 -1.42 -1.51 -0.37
CA ASP A 126 -0.02 -1.90 -0.46
C ASP A 126 0.76 -1.00 -1.45
N PRO A 127 1.78 -0.24 -0.99
CA PRO A 127 2.59 0.61 -1.85
C PRO A 127 3.68 -0.15 -2.62
N HIS A 128 3.87 -1.44 -2.32
CA HIS A 128 4.99 -2.20 -2.85
C HIS A 128 4.63 -2.95 -4.12
N ILE A 129 5.59 -2.99 -5.04
CA ILE A 129 5.59 -3.88 -6.21
C ILE A 129 6.94 -4.58 -6.30
N SER A 130 7.00 -5.73 -6.96
CA SER A 130 8.25 -6.42 -7.24
C SER A 130 9.15 -5.58 -8.17
N LEU A 131 10.46 -5.84 -8.09
CA LEU A 131 11.40 -5.22 -9.04
C LEU A 131 11.08 -5.60 -10.48
N GLU A 132 10.62 -6.82 -10.71
CA GLU A 132 10.16 -7.28 -12.03
C GLU A 132 9.02 -6.39 -12.54
N ALA A 133 7.98 -6.20 -11.76
CA ALA A 133 6.84 -5.34 -12.10
C ALA A 133 7.27 -3.88 -12.35
N ALA A 134 8.23 -3.38 -11.58
CA ALA A 134 8.78 -2.04 -11.77
C ALA A 134 9.59 -1.93 -13.08
N LEU A 135 10.48 -2.88 -13.35
CA LEU A 135 11.31 -2.89 -14.56
C LEU A 135 10.50 -3.06 -15.84
N GLN A 136 9.41 -3.81 -15.81
CA GLN A 136 8.49 -3.94 -16.95
C GLN A 136 7.83 -2.60 -17.35
N GLN A 137 7.77 -1.64 -16.44
CA GLN A 137 7.22 -0.30 -16.70
C GLN A 137 8.29 0.70 -17.15
N ALA A 138 9.58 0.36 -17.02
CA ALA A 138 10.70 1.28 -17.32
C ALA A 138 10.66 1.85 -18.74
N PRO A 139 10.37 1.10 -19.81
CA PRO A 139 10.31 1.65 -21.18
C PRO A 139 9.26 2.77 -21.32
N ALA A 140 8.05 2.54 -20.83
CA ALA A 140 6.96 3.52 -20.91
C ALA A 140 7.28 4.80 -20.12
N ILE A 141 7.87 4.65 -18.92
CA ILE A 141 8.31 5.77 -18.10
C ILE A 141 9.44 6.55 -18.78
N ALA A 142 10.42 5.85 -19.35
CA ALA A 142 11.54 6.45 -20.07
C ALA A 142 11.04 7.30 -21.24
N GLN A 143 10.15 6.76 -22.05
CA GLN A 143 9.52 7.48 -23.16
C GLN A 143 8.75 8.71 -22.68
N ALA A 144 7.92 8.56 -21.64
CA ALA A 144 7.08 9.66 -21.12
C ALA A 144 7.90 10.78 -20.46
N ARG A 145 9.13 10.49 -20.02
CA ARG A 145 10.05 11.45 -19.38
C ARG A 145 11.16 11.97 -20.29
N GLY A 146 11.32 11.43 -21.50
CA GLY A 146 12.43 11.75 -22.39
C GLY A 146 13.80 11.26 -21.86
N LEU A 147 13.80 10.13 -21.14
CA LEU A 147 14.99 9.52 -20.56
C LEU A 147 15.33 8.22 -21.29
N SER A 148 16.58 7.75 -21.19
CA SER A 148 16.90 6.40 -21.63
C SER A 148 16.36 5.35 -20.65
N GLU A 149 15.94 4.20 -21.18
CA GLU A 149 15.45 3.08 -20.36
C GLU A 149 16.50 2.62 -19.34
N ALA A 150 17.78 2.61 -19.75
CA ALA A 150 18.89 2.23 -18.86
C ALA A 150 18.97 3.11 -17.61
N VAL A 151 18.75 4.43 -17.74
CA VAL A 151 18.71 5.38 -16.61
C VAL A 151 17.56 5.08 -15.67
N VAL A 152 16.37 4.83 -16.22
CA VAL A 152 15.19 4.50 -15.39
C VAL A 152 15.41 3.15 -14.69
N ALA A 153 15.85 2.13 -15.41
CA ALA A 153 16.12 0.80 -14.84
C ALA A 153 17.19 0.83 -13.75
N ALA A 154 18.26 1.62 -13.92
CA ALA A 154 19.30 1.79 -12.91
C ALA A 154 18.73 2.42 -11.62
N ARG A 155 17.89 3.47 -11.74
CA ARG A 155 17.23 4.11 -10.60
C ARG A 155 16.28 3.16 -9.85
N LEU A 156 15.57 2.28 -10.57
CA LEU A 156 14.68 1.30 -9.95
C LEU A 156 15.45 0.23 -9.16
N ARG A 157 16.61 -0.21 -9.69
CA ARG A 157 17.48 -1.17 -8.99
C ARG A 157 18.14 -0.56 -7.75
N ASP A 158 18.59 0.68 -7.84
CA ASP A 158 19.19 1.41 -6.73
C ASP A 158 18.19 1.55 -5.56
N ARG A 159 16.94 1.90 -5.82
CA ARG A 159 15.87 1.97 -4.80
C ARG A 159 15.61 0.65 -4.09
N LYS A 160 15.77 -0.50 -4.77
CA LYS A 160 15.67 -1.81 -4.14
C LYS A 160 16.81 -2.04 -3.15
N SER A 161 18.05 -1.74 -3.56
CA SER A 161 19.24 -1.96 -2.72
C SER A 161 19.24 -1.09 -1.46
N THR A 162 18.76 0.14 -1.56
CA THR A 162 18.70 1.07 -0.43
C THR A 162 17.68 0.63 0.64
N ARG A 163 16.59 -0.05 0.26
CA ARG A 163 15.62 -0.58 1.24
C ARG A 163 16.05 -1.86 1.94
N LEU A 164 17.01 -2.60 1.38
CA LEU A 164 17.58 -3.80 2.03
C LEU A 164 18.65 -3.45 3.07
N ASN A 165 19.14 -2.22 3.07
CA ASN A 165 20.21 -1.73 3.94
C ASN A 165 19.74 -0.71 5.01
N SER A 166 18.44 -0.48 5.10
CA SER A 166 17.75 0.30 6.13
C SER A 166 16.74 -0.56 6.89
#